data_5ca47a7c05a21a55eb5b0678af3396e1
#
_entry.id   5ca47a7c05a21a55eb5b0678af3396e1
#
_cell.length_a   1.000
_cell.length_b   1.000
_cell.length_c   1.000
_cell.angle_alpha   90.00
_cell.angle_beta   90.00
_cell.angle_gamma   90.00
#
_symmetry.space_group_name_H-M   'P 1'
#
loop_
_entity.id
_entity.type
_entity.pdbx_description
1 polymer ?
#
loop_
_entity_poly.entity_id
_entity_poly.type
_entity_poly.pdbx_seq_one_letter_code
_entity_poly.pdbx_strand_id
1 'polypeptide(L)'
;MAIQQYKIKFRVLSAADLEKWKDLPPAIVSDCMNRSQVMAGAIKPVSEGMRVLGQARTVTCMVGDNGAAHMAIGMVEPGQILVIDAGGFEDTAVWGGIMTRAAVQQKIGGLVVDGAVRDVA
;
A
#
# COMPACT_ATOMS: atom_id res chain seq x y z
N MET A 1 -5.18 3.21 -22.86
CA MET A 1 -4.16 3.85 -22.02
C MET A 1 -3.02 2.89 -21.77
N ALA A 2 -1.78 3.33 -21.95
CA ALA A 2 -0.61 2.49 -21.73
C ALA A 2 -0.24 2.50 -20.22
N ILE A 3 -0.11 1.32 -19.63
CA ILE A 3 0.42 1.16 -18.28
C ILE A 3 1.93 0.94 -18.40
N GLN A 4 2.70 1.75 -17.67
CA GLN A 4 4.15 1.65 -17.64
C GLN A 4 4.59 0.85 -16.42
N GLN A 5 5.48 -0.08 -16.65
CA GLN A 5 6.09 -0.88 -15.59
C GLN A 5 7.59 -0.63 -15.56
N TYR A 6 8.10 -0.27 -14.40
CA TYR A 6 9.53 -0.04 -14.17
C TYR A 6 10.15 -1.27 -13.50
N LYS A 7 11.13 -1.87 -14.17
CA LYS A 7 11.94 -2.96 -13.60
C LYS A 7 13.10 -2.36 -12.82
N ILE A 8 12.90 -2.16 -11.53
CA ILE A 8 13.91 -1.60 -10.64
C ILE A 8 14.52 -2.73 -9.82
N LYS A 9 15.85 -2.75 -9.76
CA LYS A 9 16.58 -3.65 -8.85
C LYS A 9 16.59 -3.03 -7.46
N PHE A 10 16.13 -3.75 -6.46
CA PHE A 10 16.15 -3.34 -5.06
C PHE A 10 16.35 -4.56 -4.16
N ARG A 11 16.82 -4.31 -2.94
CA ARG A 11 16.95 -5.36 -1.94
C ARG A 11 15.55 -5.78 -1.47
N VAL A 12 15.25 -7.07 -1.56
CA VAL A 12 14.04 -7.63 -0.96
C VAL A 12 14.31 -7.88 0.52
N LEU A 13 13.48 -7.31 1.39
CA LEU A 13 13.59 -7.50 2.84
C LEU A 13 13.16 -8.92 3.23
N SER A 14 13.96 -9.54 4.09
CA SER A 14 13.63 -10.86 4.64
C SER A 14 12.64 -10.76 5.79
N ALA A 15 12.04 -11.89 6.16
CA ALA A 15 11.20 -11.97 7.37
C ALA A 15 11.98 -11.55 8.62
N ALA A 16 13.27 -11.87 8.71
CA ALA A 16 14.13 -11.47 9.82
C ALA A 16 14.36 -9.96 9.86
N ASP A 17 14.49 -9.30 8.69
CA ASP A 17 14.57 -7.84 8.62
C ASP A 17 13.30 -7.19 9.15
N LEU A 18 12.12 -7.70 8.76
CA LEU A 18 10.83 -7.17 9.16
C LEU A 18 10.52 -7.41 10.64
N GLU A 19 10.94 -8.55 11.20
CA GLU A 19 10.71 -8.89 12.61
C GLU A 19 11.29 -7.83 13.57
N LYS A 20 12.37 -7.16 13.18
CA LYS A 20 12.98 -6.08 13.97
C LYS A 20 12.06 -4.85 14.13
N TRP A 21 11.07 -4.69 13.27
CA TRP A 21 10.15 -3.55 13.25
C TRP A 21 8.79 -3.83 13.89
N LYS A 22 8.51 -5.10 14.17
CA LYS A 22 7.20 -5.58 14.58
C LYS A 22 6.59 -4.84 15.78
N ASP A 23 7.41 -4.55 16.78
CA ASP A 23 6.96 -3.93 18.03
C ASP A 23 7.28 -2.44 18.11
N LEU A 24 7.82 -1.85 17.03
CA LEU A 24 8.16 -0.43 17.02
C LEU A 24 6.92 0.42 16.69
N PRO A 25 6.55 1.38 17.56
CA PRO A 25 5.51 2.33 17.24
C PRO A 25 5.90 3.22 16.06
N PRO A 26 5.03 3.41 15.05
CA PRO A 26 5.34 4.26 13.90
C PRO A 26 5.75 5.70 14.26
N ALA A 27 5.21 6.25 15.34
CA ALA A 27 5.56 7.58 15.81
C ALA A 27 7.04 7.68 16.22
N ILE A 28 7.58 6.67 16.89
CA ILE A 28 9.00 6.63 17.27
C ILE A 28 9.88 6.50 16.03
N VAL A 29 9.49 5.67 15.06
CA VAL A 29 10.20 5.57 13.78
C VAL A 29 10.22 6.93 13.08
N SER A 30 9.10 7.64 13.05
CA SER A 30 8.99 8.98 12.49
C SER A 30 9.95 9.96 13.18
N ASP A 31 10.01 9.96 14.50
CA ASP A 31 10.92 10.84 15.26
C ASP A 31 12.39 10.57 14.93
N CYS A 32 12.78 9.30 14.77
CA CYS A 32 14.13 8.92 14.35
C CYS A 32 14.48 9.40 12.93
N MET A 33 13.48 9.65 12.09
CA MET A 33 13.64 10.19 10.74
C MET A 33 13.41 11.71 10.66
N ASN A 34 13.51 12.42 11.76
CA ASN A 34 13.20 13.86 11.86
C ASN A 34 11.79 14.20 11.35
N ARG A 35 10.83 13.31 11.55
CA ARG A 35 9.44 13.44 11.10
C ARG A 35 9.31 13.66 9.59
N SER A 36 10.28 13.13 8.84
CA SER A 36 10.28 13.13 7.37
C SER A 36 9.87 11.76 6.83
N GLN A 37 9.51 11.71 5.55
CA GLN A 37 9.21 10.46 4.83
C GLN A 37 8.11 9.61 5.48
N VAL A 38 7.16 10.26 6.13
CA VAL A 38 5.99 9.63 6.72
C VAL A 38 4.75 9.96 5.90
N MET A 39 3.75 9.08 5.98
CA MET A 39 2.48 9.29 5.29
C MET A 39 1.75 10.52 5.83
N ALA A 40 1.01 11.20 4.96
CA ALA A 40 0.16 12.31 5.35
C ALA A 40 -0.86 11.89 6.41
N GLY A 41 -1.22 12.83 7.30
CA GLY A 41 -2.19 12.60 8.35
C GLY A 41 -3.61 12.25 7.87
N ALA A 42 -3.91 12.48 6.59
CA ALA A 42 -5.16 12.07 5.94
C ALA A 42 -5.24 10.54 5.74
N ILE A 43 -4.11 9.86 5.64
CA ILE A 43 -4.09 8.39 5.53
C ILE A 43 -4.46 7.79 6.89
N LYS A 44 -5.63 7.15 6.95
CA LYS A 44 -6.19 6.57 8.17
C LYS A 44 -6.54 5.10 7.97
N PRO A 45 -6.48 4.27 9.01
CA PRO A 45 -7.03 2.92 8.94
C PRO A 45 -8.54 2.98 8.64
N VAL A 46 -9.01 2.09 7.77
CA VAL A 46 -10.44 1.99 7.43
C VAL A 46 -11.27 1.26 8.49
N SER A 47 -10.60 0.58 9.41
CA SER A 47 -11.22 0.01 10.61
C SER A 47 -10.26 0.08 11.80
N GLU A 48 -10.82 0.05 13.01
CA GLU A 48 -10.05 0.15 14.23
C GLU A 48 -9.05 -1.01 14.37
N GLY A 49 -7.87 -0.72 14.89
CA GLY A 49 -6.83 -1.69 15.17
C GLY A 49 -6.05 -2.20 13.95
N MET A 50 -6.34 -1.70 12.75
CA MET A 50 -5.57 -2.08 11.57
C MET A 50 -4.12 -1.67 11.66
N ARG A 51 -3.25 -2.59 11.27
CA ARG A 51 -1.82 -2.39 11.27
C ARG A 51 -1.19 -3.13 10.09
N VAL A 52 -0.23 -2.51 9.42
CA VAL A 52 0.55 -3.14 8.34
C VAL A 52 2.04 -3.03 8.63
N LEU A 53 2.77 -4.06 8.26
CA LEU A 53 4.22 -4.11 8.30
C LEU A 53 4.71 -4.92 7.10
N GLY A 54 5.51 -4.32 6.25
CA GLY A 54 6.07 -5.01 5.09
C GLY A 54 6.81 -4.04 4.18
N GLN A 55 7.49 -4.60 3.21
CA GLN A 55 8.14 -3.82 2.17
C GLN A 55 7.11 -3.21 1.23
N ALA A 56 7.21 -1.91 0.98
CA ALA A 56 6.31 -1.21 0.08
C ALA A 56 6.59 -1.55 -1.38
N ARG A 57 5.52 -1.79 -2.14
CA ARG A 57 5.50 -1.79 -3.60
C ARG A 57 4.54 -0.69 -4.04
N THR A 58 5.04 0.22 -4.86
CA THR A 58 4.30 1.44 -5.18
C THR A 58 3.70 1.39 -6.58
N VAL A 59 2.53 1.98 -6.73
CA VAL A 59 1.87 2.19 -8.01
C VAL A 59 1.21 3.56 -8.02
N THR A 60 1.34 4.28 -9.12
CA THR A 60 0.62 5.53 -9.35
C THR A 60 -0.51 5.27 -10.35
N CYS A 61 -1.71 5.65 -9.96
CA CYS A 61 -2.90 5.61 -10.80
C CYS A 61 -3.21 6.99 -11.36
N MET A 62 -3.74 7.06 -12.56
CA MET A 62 -4.41 8.27 -13.00
C MET A 62 -5.65 8.52 -12.16
N VAL A 63 -5.96 9.79 -11.95
CA VAL A 63 -7.14 10.19 -11.18
C VAL A 63 -8.40 9.52 -11.72
N GLY A 64 -9.11 8.80 -10.86
CA GLY A 64 -10.33 8.09 -11.20
C GLY A 64 -10.14 6.79 -11.99
N ASP A 65 -8.90 6.35 -12.26
CA ASP A 65 -8.60 5.11 -12.96
C ASP A 65 -7.83 4.13 -12.05
N ASN A 66 -8.20 2.87 -12.07
CA ASN A 66 -7.56 1.83 -11.24
C ASN A 66 -6.85 0.73 -12.05
N GLY A 67 -6.67 0.92 -13.35
CA GLY A 67 -6.05 -0.10 -14.22
C GLY A 67 -4.65 -0.50 -13.76
N ALA A 68 -3.81 0.48 -13.39
CA ALA A 68 -2.47 0.22 -12.87
C ALA A 68 -2.51 -0.53 -11.54
N ALA A 69 -3.45 -0.21 -10.65
CA ALA A 69 -3.62 -0.91 -9.37
C ALA A 69 -4.03 -2.38 -9.58
N HIS A 70 -4.93 -2.66 -10.52
CA HIS A 70 -5.28 -4.03 -10.90
C HIS A 70 -4.07 -4.85 -11.36
N MET A 71 -3.25 -4.28 -12.23
CA MET A 71 -2.02 -4.95 -12.68
C MET A 71 -1.02 -5.16 -11.55
N ALA A 72 -0.89 -4.18 -10.66
CA ALA A 72 0.05 -4.23 -9.55
C ALA A 72 -0.21 -5.39 -8.59
N ILE A 73 -1.45 -5.84 -8.42
CA ILE A 73 -1.79 -6.99 -7.57
C ILE A 73 -0.98 -8.22 -7.97
N GLY A 74 -0.86 -8.51 -9.28
CA GLY A 74 -0.11 -9.66 -9.78
C GLY A 74 1.41 -9.53 -9.69
N MET A 75 1.92 -8.35 -9.34
CA MET A 75 3.35 -8.04 -9.29
C MET A 75 3.90 -7.93 -7.87
N VAL A 76 3.03 -7.89 -6.87
CA VAL A 76 3.40 -7.81 -5.45
C VAL A 76 3.66 -9.22 -4.92
N GLU A 77 4.81 -9.39 -4.27
CA GLU A 77 5.16 -10.65 -3.64
C GLU A 77 4.39 -10.84 -2.31
N PRO A 78 4.15 -12.09 -1.89
CA PRO A 78 3.49 -12.37 -0.62
C PRO A 78 4.10 -11.61 0.57
N GLY A 79 3.27 -10.99 1.39
CA GLY A 79 3.67 -10.22 2.57
C GLY A 79 4.09 -8.78 2.29
N GLN A 80 4.33 -8.40 1.04
CA GLN A 80 4.61 -7.00 0.68
C GLN A 80 3.34 -6.15 0.79
N ILE A 81 3.52 -4.84 0.94
CA ILE A 81 2.44 -3.86 1.09
C ILE A 81 2.30 -3.09 -0.22
N LEU A 82 1.12 -3.13 -0.81
CA LEU A 82 0.82 -2.34 -2.00
C LEU A 82 0.45 -0.91 -1.58
N VAL A 83 1.19 0.07 -2.08
CA VAL A 83 0.96 1.49 -1.82
C VAL A 83 0.54 2.16 -3.11
N ILE A 84 -0.68 2.70 -3.11
CA ILE A 84 -1.32 3.29 -4.29
C ILE A 84 -1.41 4.80 -4.12
N ASP A 85 -0.76 5.53 -5.01
CA ASP A 85 -0.99 6.95 -5.21
C ASP A 85 -2.10 7.12 -6.24
N ALA A 86 -3.29 7.52 -5.77
CA ALA A 86 -4.44 7.85 -6.61
C ALA A 86 -4.72 9.36 -6.65
N GLY A 87 -3.71 10.17 -6.33
CA GLY A 87 -3.78 11.62 -6.37
C GLY A 87 -4.65 12.26 -5.29
N GLY A 88 -4.99 11.53 -4.23
CA GLY A 88 -5.89 12.02 -3.18
C GLY A 88 -7.33 12.23 -3.66
N PHE A 89 -7.71 11.69 -4.82
CA PHE A 89 -9.05 11.87 -5.39
C PHE A 89 -10.06 10.97 -4.69
N GLU A 90 -11.15 11.55 -4.19
CA GLU A 90 -12.13 10.86 -3.35
C GLU A 90 -13.49 10.63 -4.03
N ASP A 91 -13.74 11.23 -5.20
CA ASP A 91 -15.03 11.10 -5.88
C ASP A 91 -15.21 9.74 -6.59
N THR A 92 -14.14 8.99 -6.79
CA THR A 92 -14.18 7.66 -7.39
C THR A 92 -13.26 6.72 -6.62
N ALA A 93 -13.80 5.63 -6.09
CA ALA A 93 -13.01 4.62 -5.42
C ALA A 93 -12.15 3.84 -6.42
N VAL A 94 -10.84 3.78 -6.16
CA VAL A 94 -9.87 3.03 -6.98
C VAL A 94 -9.66 1.60 -6.50
N TRP A 95 -10.21 1.25 -5.34
CA TRP A 95 -10.10 -0.09 -4.75
C TRP A 95 -11.44 -0.53 -4.17
N GLY A 96 -11.76 -1.82 -4.31
CA GLY A 96 -12.99 -2.40 -3.81
C GLY A 96 -12.87 -3.90 -3.51
N GLY A 97 -13.99 -4.55 -3.23
CA GLY A 97 -14.06 -5.93 -2.76
C GLY A 97 -13.48 -6.97 -3.73
N ILE A 98 -13.65 -6.79 -5.04
CA ILE A 98 -13.07 -7.71 -6.05
C ILE A 98 -11.55 -7.67 -6.00
N MET A 99 -10.97 -6.48 -5.94
CA MET A 99 -9.51 -6.29 -5.83
C MET A 99 -8.99 -6.85 -4.50
N THR A 100 -9.74 -6.66 -3.42
CA THR A 100 -9.40 -7.21 -2.10
C THR A 100 -9.32 -8.74 -2.15
N ARG A 101 -10.25 -9.42 -2.79
CA ARG A 101 -10.20 -10.88 -2.97
C ARG A 101 -8.97 -11.32 -3.75
N ALA A 102 -8.64 -10.62 -4.83
CA ALA A 102 -7.43 -10.90 -5.61
C ALA A 102 -6.17 -10.68 -4.77
N ALA A 103 -6.10 -9.61 -3.97
CA ALA A 103 -4.99 -9.33 -3.07
C ALA A 103 -4.82 -10.41 -2.00
N VAL A 104 -5.92 -10.90 -1.42
CA VAL A 104 -5.90 -12.00 -0.45
C VAL A 104 -5.36 -13.29 -1.09
N GLN A 105 -5.79 -13.62 -2.30
CA GLN A 105 -5.27 -14.79 -3.04
C GLN A 105 -3.78 -14.66 -3.32
N GLN A 106 -3.30 -13.46 -3.63
CA GLN A 106 -1.88 -13.15 -3.85
C GLN A 106 -1.10 -13.08 -2.54
N LYS A 107 -1.76 -13.16 -1.38
CA LYS A 107 -1.16 -13.03 -0.04
C LYS A 107 -0.45 -11.70 0.19
N ILE A 108 -0.96 -10.63 -0.40
CA ILE A 108 -0.48 -9.28 -0.14
C ILE A 108 -0.66 -8.97 1.34
N GLY A 109 0.37 -8.40 1.98
CA GLY A 109 0.38 -8.14 3.42
C GLY A 109 -0.50 -6.99 3.86
N GLY A 110 -0.82 -6.07 2.96
CA GLY A 110 -1.69 -4.94 3.23
C GLY A 110 -1.73 -3.95 2.08
N LEU A 111 -2.57 -2.94 2.25
CA LEU A 111 -2.85 -1.91 1.26
C LEU A 111 -2.84 -0.53 1.91
N VAL A 112 -2.23 0.43 1.23
CA VAL A 112 -2.33 1.85 1.53
C VAL A 112 -2.77 2.57 0.26
N VAL A 113 -3.78 3.42 0.36
CA VAL A 113 -4.32 4.17 -0.79
C VAL A 113 -4.41 5.65 -0.45
N ASP A 114 -3.75 6.48 -1.24
CA ASP A 114 -4.01 7.93 -1.24
C ASP A 114 -5.15 8.23 -2.22
N GLY A 115 -6.38 8.04 -1.74
CA GLY A 115 -7.61 8.12 -2.52
C GLY A 115 -8.77 7.44 -1.81
N ALA A 116 -9.84 7.13 -2.55
CA ALA A 116 -11.03 6.49 -2.00
C ALA A 116 -11.02 4.96 -2.19
N VAL A 117 -11.52 4.26 -1.17
CA VAL A 117 -11.79 2.82 -1.20
C VAL A 117 -13.26 2.56 -0.87
N ARG A 118 -13.79 1.42 -1.31
CA ARG A 118 -15.16 1.00 -1.01
C ARG A 118 -15.21 -0.44 -0.55
N ASP A 119 -16.40 -0.89 -0.12
CA ASP A 119 -16.66 -2.27 0.31
C ASP A 119 -15.79 -2.68 1.52
N VAL A 120 -15.66 -1.77 2.50
CA VAL A 120 -14.84 -1.94 3.70
C VAL A 120 -15.62 -2.44 4.93
N ALA A 121 -16.91 -2.68 4.79
CA ALA A 121 -17.77 -3.20 5.84
C ALA A 121 -17.76 -4.73 5.91
#